data_e47c63962edaa77df954139dcd084a4a
#
_entry.id   e47c63962edaa77df954139dcd084a4a
#
_cell.length_a   1.000
_cell.length_b   1.000
_cell.length_c   1.000
_cell.angle_alpha   90.00
_cell.angle_beta   90.00
_cell.angle_gamma   90.00
#
_symmetry.space_group_name_H-M   'P 1'
#
loop_
_entity.id
_entity.type
_entity.pdbx_description
1 polymer ?
#
loop_
_entity_poly.entity_id
_entity_poly.type
_entity_poly.pdbx_seq_one_letter_code
_entity_poly.pdbx_strand_id
1 'polypeptide(L)'
;QTSADSLTMLITQVRMNETDKEAVYPLFQPKEKVVIFDRGYFANQWVSAVNQDFYLILYISSFLIFFALWISYGRIELTLMSFLPMLVSWIIIVGLMGMLGIEFNIINIILSTFIFGIGDDFSIFIMDGLQNKYRTGRQLLNSHKTAIFFSAFTTVIGMGTLVFARHPALQSISLISILGMIAVVLVAYTLQPILFRFFITAPASKGLPPYTLTGLARTGGLFLLFFIGCLFLRLLIAVMTLLPIRKAYKK
;
A
#
# COMPACT_ATOMS: atom_id res chain seq x y z
N GLN A 1 -26.75 22.09 -53.86
CA GLN A 1 -27.79 21.33 -53.15
C GLN A 1 -27.10 20.31 -52.31
N THR A 2 -26.80 20.63 -51.04
CA THR A 2 -26.32 19.70 -50.03
C THR A 2 -27.55 19.02 -49.47
N SER A 3 -27.75 17.74 -49.82
CA SER A 3 -28.72 16.86 -49.14
C SER A 3 -28.26 16.69 -47.69
N ALA A 4 -28.98 17.29 -46.77
CA ALA A 4 -28.84 17.05 -45.36
C ALA A 4 -29.33 15.59 -45.11
N ASP A 5 -28.40 14.71 -44.82
CA ASP A 5 -28.72 13.37 -44.30
C ASP A 5 -29.51 13.56 -42.98
N SER A 6 -30.82 13.42 -43.06
CA SER A 6 -31.69 13.48 -41.88
C SER A 6 -31.50 12.19 -41.08
N LEU A 7 -30.65 12.23 -40.09
CA LEU A 7 -30.53 11.16 -39.07
C LEU A 7 -31.85 11.11 -38.28
N THR A 8 -32.66 10.09 -38.51
CA THR A 8 -33.86 9.84 -37.72
C THR A 8 -33.47 8.93 -36.54
N MET A 9 -33.54 9.48 -35.33
CA MET A 9 -33.26 8.73 -34.09
C MET A 9 -34.58 8.23 -33.50
N LEU A 10 -34.74 6.92 -33.34
CA LEU A 10 -35.86 6.31 -32.63
C LEU A 10 -35.43 6.01 -31.20
N ILE A 11 -36.05 6.64 -30.21
CA ILE A 11 -35.78 6.41 -28.80
C ILE A 11 -36.87 5.50 -28.23
N THR A 12 -36.48 4.30 -27.77
CA THR A 12 -37.36 3.35 -27.12
C THR A 12 -36.92 3.17 -25.67
N GLN A 13 -37.84 3.35 -24.74
CA GLN A 13 -37.57 3.16 -23.31
C GLN A 13 -38.13 1.81 -22.88
N VAL A 14 -37.24 0.93 -22.37
CA VAL A 14 -37.58 -0.39 -21.89
C VAL A 14 -37.34 -0.44 -20.38
N ARG A 15 -38.34 -0.91 -19.63
CA ARG A 15 -38.22 -1.11 -18.18
C ARG A 15 -37.93 -2.58 -17.92
N MET A 16 -36.81 -2.88 -17.24
CA MET A 16 -36.38 -4.24 -16.90
C MET A 16 -35.77 -4.28 -15.49
N ASN A 17 -35.67 -5.49 -14.90
CA ASN A 17 -35.02 -5.68 -13.62
C ASN A 17 -33.48 -5.62 -13.77
N GLU A 18 -32.78 -5.26 -12.69
CA GLU A 18 -31.32 -5.16 -12.69
C GLU A 18 -30.64 -6.50 -13.07
N THR A 19 -31.20 -7.64 -12.62
CA THR A 19 -30.69 -8.98 -12.92
C THR A 19 -30.76 -9.35 -14.40
N ASP A 20 -31.71 -8.77 -15.15
CA ASP A 20 -31.93 -9.12 -16.56
C ASP A 20 -31.07 -8.26 -17.49
N LYS A 21 -30.56 -7.13 -17.00
CA LYS A 21 -29.74 -6.18 -17.77
C LYS A 21 -28.47 -6.82 -18.32
N GLU A 22 -27.74 -7.57 -17.50
CA GLU A 22 -26.47 -8.20 -17.90
C GLU A 22 -26.66 -9.22 -19.02
N ALA A 23 -27.82 -9.86 -19.09
CA ALA A 23 -28.15 -10.82 -20.16
C ALA A 23 -28.62 -10.13 -21.45
N VAL A 24 -29.28 -8.99 -21.33
CA VAL A 24 -29.91 -8.29 -22.46
C VAL A 24 -28.94 -7.37 -23.21
N TYR A 25 -28.03 -6.70 -22.51
CA TYR A 25 -27.09 -5.75 -23.12
C TYR A 25 -26.18 -6.36 -24.17
N PRO A 26 -25.58 -7.53 -24.01
CA PRO A 26 -24.74 -8.14 -25.04
C PRO A 26 -25.50 -8.47 -26.32
N LEU A 27 -26.81 -8.65 -26.26
CA LEU A 27 -27.65 -8.95 -27.44
C LEU A 27 -27.81 -7.75 -28.39
N PHE A 28 -27.66 -6.51 -27.84
CA PHE A 28 -27.81 -5.28 -28.61
C PHE A 28 -26.51 -4.58 -28.93
N GLN A 29 -25.42 -4.84 -28.18
CA GLN A 29 -24.10 -4.24 -28.39
C GLN A 29 -23.46 -4.48 -29.77
N PRO A 30 -23.63 -5.63 -30.45
CA PRO A 30 -23.03 -5.85 -31.76
C PRO A 30 -23.76 -5.19 -32.94
N LYS A 31 -24.84 -4.45 -32.71
CA LYS A 31 -25.61 -3.82 -33.80
C LYS A 31 -25.16 -2.39 -34.01
N GLU A 32 -24.50 -2.11 -35.14
CA GLU A 32 -23.91 -0.79 -35.48
C GLU A 32 -24.87 0.42 -35.39
N LYS A 33 -26.18 0.20 -35.34
CA LYS A 33 -27.20 1.27 -35.35
C LYS A 33 -27.98 1.36 -34.03
N VAL A 34 -27.62 0.58 -33.00
CA VAL A 34 -28.32 0.58 -31.71
C VAL A 34 -27.38 1.07 -30.61
N VAL A 35 -27.76 2.17 -29.96
CA VAL A 35 -27.05 2.69 -28.79
C VAL A 35 -27.92 2.47 -27.57
N ILE A 36 -27.43 1.67 -26.62
CA ILE A 36 -28.10 1.46 -25.35
C ILE A 36 -27.61 2.54 -24.39
N PHE A 37 -28.54 3.28 -23.79
CA PHE A 37 -28.25 4.27 -22.79
C PHE A 37 -28.92 3.91 -21.48
N ASP A 38 -28.20 3.26 -20.58
CA ASP A 38 -28.60 3.04 -19.19
C ASP A 38 -27.57 3.67 -18.26
N ARG A 39 -28.03 4.68 -17.50
CA ARG A 39 -27.16 5.41 -16.57
C ARG A 39 -26.59 4.50 -15.47
N GLY A 40 -27.36 3.53 -14.95
CA GLY A 40 -26.94 2.62 -13.90
C GLY A 40 -25.88 1.64 -14.41
N TYR A 41 -26.13 1.04 -15.55
CA TYR A 41 -25.21 0.08 -16.18
C TYR A 41 -23.86 0.73 -16.54
N PHE A 42 -23.90 1.88 -17.19
CA PHE A 42 -22.69 2.63 -17.50
C PHE A 42 -21.93 3.04 -16.25
N ALA A 43 -22.62 3.54 -15.20
CA ALA A 43 -21.98 3.91 -13.96
C ALA A 43 -21.26 2.71 -13.31
N ASN A 44 -21.91 1.55 -13.23
CA ASN A 44 -21.32 0.34 -12.66
C ASN A 44 -20.14 -0.17 -13.49
N GLN A 45 -20.23 -0.12 -14.81
CA GLN A 45 -19.16 -0.55 -15.70
C GLN A 45 -17.94 0.38 -15.58
N TRP A 46 -18.16 1.69 -15.49
CA TRP A 46 -17.10 2.67 -15.26
C TRP A 46 -16.44 2.48 -13.89
N VAL A 47 -17.23 2.27 -12.84
CA VAL A 47 -16.70 2.01 -11.49
C VAL A 47 -15.85 0.74 -11.49
N SER A 48 -16.31 -0.32 -12.14
CA SER A 48 -15.55 -1.59 -12.24
C SER A 48 -14.23 -1.41 -13.00
N ALA A 49 -14.25 -0.72 -14.16
CA ALA A 49 -13.05 -0.45 -14.94
C ALA A 49 -12.05 0.40 -14.15
N VAL A 50 -12.50 1.50 -13.53
CA VAL A 50 -11.64 2.37 -12.72
C VAL A 50 -11.06 1.62 -11.52
N ASN A 51 -11.83 0.71 -10.91
CA ASN A 51 -11.34 -0.07 -9.77
C ASN A 51 -10.23 -1.06 -10.19
N GLN A 52 -10.35 -1.70 -11.36
CA GLN A 52 -9.28 -2.56 -11.89
C GLN A 52 -8.02 -1.76 -12.23
N ASP A 53 -8.16 -0.63 -12.91
CA ASP A 53 -7.05 0.26 -13.25
C ASP A 53 -6.38 0.82 -11.98
N PHE A 54 -7.15 1.11 -10.94
CA PHE A 54 -6.64 1.59 -9.65
C PHE A 54 -5.67 0.59 -9.02
N TYR A 55 -6.04 -0.68 -8.90
CA TYR A 55 -5.13 -1.68 -8.32
C TYR A 55 -3.87 -1.85 -9.17
N LEU A 56 -4.00 -1.84 -10.49
CA LEU A 56 -2.85 -1.91 -11.39
C LEU A 56 -1.89 -0.73 -11.17
N ILE A 57 -2.42 0.49 -11.15
CA ILE A 57 -1.65 1.71 -10.93
C ILE A 57 -1.00 1.69 -9.53
N LEU A 58 -1.73 1.27 -8.51
CA LEU A 58 -1.24 1.19 -7.14
C LEU A 58 -0.08 0.18 -7.02
N TYR A 59 -0.16 -0.98 -7.66
CA TYR A 59 0.93 -1.95 -7.67
C TYR A 59 2.14 -1.45 -8.45
N ILE A 60 1.94 -0.87 -9.64
CA ILE A 60 3.03 -0.34 -10.46
C ILE A 60 3.72 0.82 -9.74
N SER A 61 2.97 1.78 -9.21
CA SER A 61 3.55 2.92 -8.49
C SER A 61 4.28 2.48 -7.22
N SER A 62 3.69 1.56 -6.45
CA SER A 62 4.31 0.98 -5.25
C SER A 62 5.64 0.28 -5.58
N PHE A 63 5.67 -0.49 -6.67
CA PHE A 63 6.89 -1.15 -7.15
C PHE A 63 7.95 -0.14 -7.58
N LEU A 64 7.57 0.89 -8.35
CA LEU A 64 8.50 1.93 -8.81
C LEU A 64 9.07 2.73 -7.63
N ILE A 65 8.24 3.11 -6.66
CA ILE A 65 8.67 3.80 -5.45
C ILE A 65 9.64 2.92 -4.66
N PHE A 66 9.29 1.66 -4.41
CA PHE A 66 10.16 0.72 -3.72
C PHE A 66 11.53 0.58 -4.40
N PHE A 67 11.53 0.46 -5.73
CA PHE A 67 12.75 0.33 -6.51
C PHE A 67 13.59 1.62 -6.51
N ALA A 68 12.95 2.78 -6.60
CA ALA A 68 13.63 4.08 -6.50
C ALA A 68 14.27 4.28 -5.12
N LEU A 69 13.57 3.94 -4.04
CA LEU A 69 14.10 3.96 -2.69
C LEU A 69 15.27 2.98 -2.52
N TRP A 70 15.17 1.80 -3.12
CA TRP A 70 16.24 0.81 -3.06
C TRP A 70 17.51 1.30 -3.74
N ILE A 71 17.38 1.91 -4.92
CA ILE A 71 18.52 2.54 -5.60
C ILE A 71 19.10 3.69 -4.76
N SER A 72 18.24 4.52 -4.18
CA SER A 72 18.65 5.70 -3.41
C SER A 72 19.40 5.33 -2.12
N TYR A 73 18.91 4.35 -1.38
CA TYR A 73 19.53 3.94 -0.12
C TYR A 73 20.60 2.87 -0.27
N GLY A 74 20.61 2.12 -1.36
CA GLY A 74 21.55 1.02 -1.62
C GLY A 74 21.44 -0.15 -0.63
N ARG A 75 20.48 -0.10 0.31
CA ARG A 75 20.25 -1.11 1.36
C ARG A 75 18.76 -1.39 1.50
N ILE A 76 18.41 -2.65 1.39
CA ILE A 76 17.01 -3.10 1.40
C ILE A 76 16.33 -2.85 2.75
N GLU A 77 17.09 -2.87 3.85
CA GLU A 77 16.58 -2.60 5.19
C GLU A 77 16.10 -1.16 5.33
N LEU A 78 16.88 -0.20 4.82
CA LEU A 78 16.51 1.22 4.83
C LEU A 78 15.32 1.47 3.92
N THR A 79 15.29 0.81 2.78
CA THR A 79 14.16 0.86 1.85
C THR A 79 12.88 0.37 2.52
N LEU A 80 12.92 -0.78 3.18
CA LEU A 80 11.76 -1.31 3.90
C LEU A 80 11.30 -0.38 5.04
N MET A 81 12.25 0.20 5.80
CA MET A 81 11.90 1.13 6.87
C MET A 81 11.27 2.43 6.36
N SER A 82 11.59 2.86 5.13
CA SER A 82 10.97 4.02 4.51
C SER A 82 9.63 3.69 3.85
N PHE A 83 9.52 2.49 3.27
CA PHE A 83 8.34 2.04 2.55
C PHE A 83 7.21 1.58 3.49
N LEU A 84 7.55 0.93 4.61
CA LEU A 84 6.57 0.36 5.53
C LEU A 84 5.61 1.39 6.14
N PRO A 85 6.04 2.60 6.59
CA PRO A 85 5.14 3.64 7.09
C PRO A 85 4.06 4.03 6.09
N MET A 86 4.40 4.10 4.80
CA MET A 86 3.48 4.41 3.73
C MET A 86 2.38 3.34 3.60
N LEU A 87 2.75 2.06 3.58
CA LEU A 87 1.80 0.95 3.56
C LEU A 87 0.88 0.96 4.79
N VAL A 88 1.45 1.17 5.98
CA VAL A 88 0.68 1.22 7.22
C VAL A 88 -0.29 2.40 7.22
N SER A 89 0.14 3.57 6.74
CA SER A 89 -0.74 4.74 6.60
C SER A 89 -1.92 4.43 5.67
N TRP A 90 -1.66 3.77 4.54
CA TRP A 90 -2.70 3.39 3.60
C TRP A 90 -3.72 2.43 4.22
N ILE A 91 -3.26 1.42 4.96
CA ILE A 91 -4.14 0.48 5.69
C ILE A 91 -4.99 1.23 6.73
N ILE A 92 -4.39 2.19 7.46
CA ILE A 92 -5.12 3.01 8.42
C ILE A 92 -6.19 3.86 7.74
N ILE A 93 -5.87 4.47 6.59
CA ILE A 93 -6.84 5.28 5.83
C ILE A 93 -8.02 4.44 5.39
N VAL A 94 -7.76 3.26 4.79
CA VAL A 94 -8.82 2.33 4.37
C VAL A 94 -9.66 1.88 5.57
N GLY A 95 -9.02 1.57 6.70
CA GLY A 95 -9.69 1.21 7.94
C GLY A 95 -10.59 2.34 8.49
N LEU A 96 -10.09 3.57 8.49
CA LEU A 96 -10.86 4.75 8.91
C LEU A 96 -12.05 5.02 7.99
N MET A 97 -11.88 4.88 6.67
CA MET A 97 -12.99 5.01 5.71
C MET A 97 -14.07 3.97 6.00
N GLY A 98 -13.70 2.72 6.24
CA GLY A 98 -14.65 1.66 6.60
C GLY A 98 -15.38 1.94 7.92
N MET A 99 -14.68 2.45 8.94
CA MET A 99 -15.30 2.81 10.23
C MET A 99 -16.28 3.99 10.12
N LEU A 100 -15.99 4.95 9.24
CA LEU A 100 -16.84 6.13 9.02
C LEU A 100 -17.96 5.90 8.00
N GLY A 101 -18.04 4.70 7.40
CA GLY A 101 -19.01 4.38 6.37
C GLY A 101 -18.81 5.18 5.07
N ILE A 102 -17.58 5.62 4.79
CA ILE A 102 -17.25 6.33 3.56
C ILE A 102 -17.02 5.31 2.46
N GLU A 103 -17.95 5.25 1.51
CA GLU A 103 -17.86 4.33 0.38
C GLU A 103 -16.77 4.78 -0.61
N PHE A 104 -16.08 3.78 -1.20
CA PHE A 104 -15.17 4.03 -2.30
C PHE A 104 -15.95 4.47 -3.54
N ASN A 105 -15.71 5.68 -3.97
CA ASN A 105 -16.17 6.19 -5.26
C ASN A 105 -14.95 6.47 -6.15
N ILE A 106 -15.17 6.70 -7.45
CA ILE A 106 -14.10 6.95 -8.43
C ILE A 106 -13.15 8.05 -7.96
N ILE A 107 -13.68 9.09 -7.35
CA ILE A 107 -12.91 10.26 -6.93
C ILE A 107 -12.07 9.92 -5.68
N ASN A 108 -12.63 9.17 -4.73
CA ASN A 108 -11.92 8.73 -3.53
C ASN A 108 -10.77 7.77 -3.85
N ILE A 109 -10.94 6.94 -4.88
CA ILE A 109 -9.91 6.03 -5.40
C ILE A 109 -8.70 6.82 -5.90
N ILE A 110 -8.93 7.82 -6.76
CA ILE A 110 -7.86 8.69 -7.28
C ILE A 110 -7.14 9.42 -6.14
N LEU A 111 -7.91 9.92 -5.17
CA LEU A 111 -7.35 10.64 -4.03
C LEU A 111 -6.50 9.75 -3.11
N SER A 112 -6.91 8.50 -2.90
CA SER A 112 -6.13 7.56 -2.07
C SER A 112 -4.75 7.30 -2.67
N THR A 113 -4.64 7.24 -4.00
CA THR A 113 -3.35 7.12 -4.71
C THR A 113 -2.48 8.37 -4.50
N PHE A 114 -3.09 9.55 -4.52
CA PHE A 114 -2.38 10.81 -4.27
C PHE A 114 -1.84 10.90 -2.83
N ILE A 115 -2.63 10.50 -1.84
CA ILE A 115 -2.19 10.46 -0.43
C ILE A 115 -1.06 9.45 -0.23
N PHE A 116 -1.10 8.34 -0.97
CA PHE A 116 -0.04 7.34 -0.97
C PHE A 116 1.30 7.95 -1.40
N GLY A 117 1.32 8.75 -2.49
CA GLY A 117 2.52 9.43 -2.95
C GLY A 117 3.06 10.49 -1.97
N ILE A 118 2.20 11.30 -1.36
CA ILE A 118 2.63 12.27 -0.34
C ILE A 118 3.23 11.58 0.90
N GLY A 119 2.68 10.41 1.26
CA GLY A 119 3.19 9.62 2.38
C GLY A 119 4.63 9.17 2.19
N ASP A 120 4.99 8.86 0.95
CA ASP A 120 6.36 8.49 0.57
C ASP A 120 7.34 9.64 0.77
N ASP A 121 7.00 10.85 0.31
CA ASP A 121 7.84 12.04 0.49
C ASP A 121 8.14 12.30 1.97
N PHE A 122 7.16 12.21 2.85
CA PHE A 122 7.36 12.41 4.28
C PHE A 122 8.24 11.33 4.89
N SER A 123 8.10 10.08 4.46
CA SER A 123 8.96 8.98 4.88
C SER A 123 10.41 9.20 4.46
N ILE A 124 10.66 9.69 3.24
CA ILE A 124 12.01 10.01 2.76
C ILE A 124 12.67 11.07 3.65
N PHE A 125 11.97 12.18 3.93
CA PHE A 125 12.51 13.25 4.78
C PHE A 125 12.81 12.80 6.21
N ILE A 126 11.94 11.98 6.81
CA ILE A 126 12.19 11.43 8.15
C ILE A 126 13.40 10.50 8.13
N MET A 127 13.51 9.63 7.12
CA MET A 127 14.65 8.71 6.98
C MET A 127 15.96 9.46 6.80
N ASP A 128 15.98 10.50 5.95
CA ASP A 128 17.17 11.34 5.77
C ASP A 128 17.59 12.01 7.09
N GLY A 129 16.63 12.58 7.82
CA GLY A 129 16.89 13.17 9.13
C GLY A 129 17.45 12.17 10.16
N LEU A 130 16.94 10.93 10.17
CA LEU A 130 17.42 9.86 11.04
C LEU A 130 18.81 9.38 10.65
N GLN A 131 19.07 9.20 9.36
CA GLN A 131 20.40 8.81 8.87
C GLN A 131 21.45 9.88 9.13
N ASN A 132 21.13 11.15 8.87
CA ASN A 132 22.03 12.27 9.15
C ASN A 132 22.36 12.36 10.64
N LYS A 133 21.36 12.22 11.52
CA LYS A 133 21.58 12.17 12.96
C LYS A 133 22.50 11.02 13.38
N TYR A 134 22.31 9.84 12.79
CA TYR A 134 23.11 8.65 13.09
C TYR A 134 24.56 8.78 12.60
N ARG A 135 24.77 9.32 11.38
CA ARG A 135 26.09 9.40 10.72
C ARG A 135 26.93 10.59 11.19
N THR A 136 26.31 11.74 11.38
CA THR A 136 27.03 13.02 11.60
C THR A 136 26.73 13.68 12.95
N GLY A 137 25.77 13.14 13.71
CA GLY A 137 25.28 13.76 14.95
C GLY A 137 24.42 15.02 14.74
N ARG A 138 24.24 15.49 13.50
CA ARG A 138 23.46 16.70 13.20
C ARG A 138 21.98 16.48 13.45
N GLN A 139 21.34 17.45 14.11
CA GLN A 139 19.94 17.40 14.51
C GLN A 139 18.99 17.89 13.37
N LEU A 140 19.16 17.41 12.14
CA LEU A 140 18.31 17.78 11.00
C LEU A 140 16.89 17.23 11.10
N LEU A 141 16.70 16.16 11.87
CA LEU A 141 15.39 15.51 12.04
C LEU A 141 14.30 16.48 12.52
N ASN A 142 14.62 17.41 13.44
CA ASN A 142 13.64 18.38 13.94
C ASN A 142 13.23 19.37 12.85
N SER A 143 14.18 19.83 12.02
CA SER A 143 13.89 20.72 10.89
C SER A 143 13.03 20.01 9.85
N HIS A 144 13.32 18.74 9.53
CA HIS A 144 12.48 17.94 8.61
C HIS A 144 11.08 17.74 9.17
N LYS A 145 10.94 17.40 10.46
CA LYS A 145 9.62 17.29 11.10
C LYS A 145 8.83 18.60 11.02
N THR A 146 9.47 19.72 11.28
CA THR A 146 8.82 21.03 11.18
C THR A 146 8.37 21.32 9.76
N ALA A 147 9.20 21.04 8.76
CA ALA A 147 8.86 21.22 7.35
C ALA A 147 7.67 20.32 6.93
N ILE A 148 7.67 19.05 7.33
CA ILE A 148 6.57 18.12 7.09
C ILE A 148 5.28 18.61 7.74
N PHE A 149 5.36 19.07 9.00
CA PHE A 149 4.20 19.60 9.70
C PHE A 149 3.55 20.78 8.95
N PHE A 150 4.34 21.77 8.53
CA PHE A 150 3.82 22.91 7.77
C PHE A 150 3.30 22.50 6.39
N SER A 151 3.97 21.59 5.70
CA SER A 151 3.50 21.05 4.41
C SER A 151 2.15 20.34 4.57
N ALA A 152 2.04 19.44 5.55
CA ALA A 152 0.79 18.75 5.84
C ALA A 152 -0.33 19.72 6.25
N PHE A 153 -0.01 20.70 7.09
CA PHE A 153 -0.96 21.70 7.55
C PHE A 153 -1.51 22.56 6.41
N THR A 154 -0.65 23.04 5.51
CA THR A 154 -1.09 23.79 4.33
C THR A 154 -1.94 22.94 3.38
N THR A 155 -1.58 21.67 3.20
CA THR A 155 -2.38 20.74 2.39
C THR A 155 -3.75 20.47 3.03
N VAL A 156 -3.80 20.26 4.35
CA VAL A 156 -5.06 20.07 5.09
C VAL A 156 -5.96 21.31 4.99
N ILE A 157 -5.39 22.52 5.06
CA ILE A 157 -6.18 23.75 4.85
C ILE A 157 -6.68 23.80 3.41
N GLY A 158 -5.81 23.60 2.43
CA GLY A 158 -6.18 23.69 1.02
C GLY A 158 -7.28 22.71 0.62
N MET A 159 -7.10 21.42 0.96
CA MET A 159 -8.10 20.39 0.69
C MET A 159 -9.30 20.49 1.63
N GLY A 160 -9.10 20.97 2.86
CA GLY A 160 -10.14 21.17 3.87
C GLY A 160 -11.20 22.18 3.46
N THR A 161 -10.87 23.16 2.64
CA THR A 161 -11.85 24.12 2.11
C THR A 161 -12.97 23.44 1.30
N LEU A 162 -12.70 22.28 0.71
CA LEU A 162 -13.68 21.50 -0.05
C LEU A 162 -14.81 20.92 0.83
N VAL A 163 -14.66 20.91 2.17
CA VAL A 163 -15.75 20.52 3.10
C VAL A 163 -16.97 21.42 2.92
N PHE A 164 -16.76 22.69 2.58
CA PHE A 164 -17.81 23.66 2.36
C PHE A 164 -18.46 23.60 0.95
N ALA A 165 -17.99 22.69 0.11
CA ALA A 165 -18.55 22.53 -1.23
C ALA A 165 -19.97 21.96 -1.16
N ARG A 166 -20.84 22.33 -2.10
CA ARG A 166 -22.21 21.81 -2.18
C ARG A 166 -22.29 20.38 -2.72
N HIS A 167 -21.25 19.93 -3.42
CA HIS A 167 -21.23 18.62 -4.07
C HIS A 167 -20.71 17.56 -3.10
N PRO A 168 -21.47 16.46 -2.84
CA PRO A 168 -21.08 15.43 -1.86
C PRO A 168 -19.71 14.80 -2.14
N ALA A 169 -19.37 14.63 -3.41
CA ALA A 169 -18.06 14.07 -3.80
C ALA A 169 -16.90 14.96 -3.36
N LEU A 170 -17.03 16.29 -3.43
CA LEU A 170 -16.00 17.23 -2.97
C LEU A 170 -15.84 17.22 -1.45
N GLN A 171 -16.94 17.07 -0.71
CA GLN A 171 -16.90 16.88 0.74
C GLN A 171 -16.19 15.59 1.12
N SER A 172 -16.48 14.49 0.42
CA SER A 172 -15.81 13.21 0.62
C SER A 172 -14.29 13.30 0.37
N ILE A 173 -13.88 14.00 -0.72
CA ILE A 173 -12.47 14.28 -1.01
C ILE A 173 -11.80 14.97 0.18
N SER A 174 -12.43 16.03 0.68
CA SER A 174 -11.89 16.81 1.80
C SER A 174 -11.70 15.96 3.05
N LEU A 175 -12.71 15.20 3.45
CA LEU A 175 -12.64 14.34 4.64
C LEU A 175 -11.53 13.30 4.52
N ILE A 176 -11.43 12.61 3.39
CA ILE A 176 -10.39 11.60 3.18
C ILE A 176 -9.00 12.25 3.14
N SER A 177 -8.86 13.42 2.53
CA SER A 177 -7.59 14.14 2.51
C SER A 177 -7.13 14.55 3.91
N ILE A 178 -8.02 15.08 4.74
CA ILE A 178 -7.70 15.46 6.11
C ILE A 178 -7.30 14.23 6.92
N LEU A 179 -8.12 13.18 6.91
CA LEU A 179 -7.86 11.94 7.65
C LEU A 179 -6.57 11.27 7.16
N GLY A 180 -6.39 11.19 5.84
CA GLY A 180 -5.22 10.61 5.23
C GLY A 180 -3.94 11.35 5.59
N MET A 181 -3.94 12.68 5.52
CA MET A 181 -2.79 13.50 5.87
C MET A 181 -2.41 13.35 7.34
N ILE A 182 -3.38 13.35 8.24
CA ILE A 182 -3.14 13.14 9.67
C ILE A 182 -2.55 11.75 9.90
N ALA A 183 -3.13 10.71 9.30
CA ALA A 183 -2.63 9.33 9.43
C ALA A 183 -1.18 9.21 8.94
N VAL A 184 -0.88 9.74 7.76
CA VAL A 184 0.47 9.72 7.17
C VAL A 184 1.50 10.38 8.07
N VAL A 185 1.21 11.59 8.55
CA VAL A 185 2.14 12.34 9.43
C VAL A 185 2.36 11.60 10.75
N LEU A 186 1.29 11.11 11.37
CA LEU A 186 1.40 10.35 12.63
C LEU A 186 2.22 9.09 12.47
N VAL A 187 1.99 8.33 11.41
CA VAL A 187 2.73 7.09 11.14
C VAL A 187 4.20 7.40 10.82
N ALA A 188 4.48 8.37 9.96
CA ALA A 188 5.85 8.76 9.63
C ALA A 188 6.63 9.25 10.88
N TYR A 189 5.97 10.00 11.78
CA TYR A 189 6.62 10.51 12.98
C TYR A 189 6.80 9.47 14.09
N THR A 190 6.02 8.43 14.12
CA THR A 190 6.05 7.40 15.17
C THR A 190 6.71 6.12 14.71
N LEU A 191 6.18 5.50 13.67
CA LEU A 191 6.61 4.17 13.24
C LEU A 191 8.06 4.19 12.71
N GLN A 192 8.40 5.16 11.88
CA GLN A 192 9.71 5.19 11.23
C GLN A 192 10.88 5.40 12.21
N PRO A 193 10.84 6.34 13.17
CA PRO A 193 11.86 6.41 14.20
C PRO A 193 11.93 5.17 15.09
N ILE A 194 10.80 4.51 15.37
CA ILE A 194 10.77 3.27 16.15
C ILE A 194 11.50 2.15 15.40
N LEU A 195 11.20 1.97 14.11
CA LEU A 195 11.86 0.97 13.26
C LEU A 195 13.37 1.25 13.17
N PHE A 196 13.74 2.50 12.92
CA PHE A 196 15.15 2.89 12.82
C PHE A 196 15.90 2.66 14.15
N ARG A 197 15.27 2.99 15.26
CA ARG A 197 15.83 2.72 16.60
C ARG A 197 16.02 1.24 16.82
N PHE A 198 15.03 0.42 16.52
CA PHE A 198 15.05 -1.02 16.76
C PHE A 198 16.10 -1.73 15.89
N PHE A 199 16.16 -1.43 14.59
CA PHE A 199 17.04 -2.15 13.68
C PHE A 199 18.49 -1.59 13.61
N ILE A 200 18.68 -0.29 13.87
CA ILE A 200 19.97 0.37 13.67
C ILE A 200 20.56 0.89 14.99
N THR A 201 19.81 1.76 15.71
CA THR A 201 20.39 2.48 16.84
C THR A 201 20.56 1.59 18.06
N ALA A 202 19.61 0.73 18.38
CA ALA A 202 19.67 -0.13 19.56
C ALA A 202 20.76 -1.22 19.48
N PRO A 203 21.01 -1.92 18.35
CA PRO A 203 22.17 -2.77 18.20
C PRO A 203 23.49 -2.00 18.30
N ALA A 204 23.58 -0.85 17.61
CA ALA A 204 24.80 -0.04 17.60
C ALA A 204 25.18 0.47 19.01
N SER A 205 24.20 0.83 19.86
CA SER A 205 24.46 1.25 21.26
C SER A 205 25.01 0.12 22.13
N LYS A 206 24.81 -1.15 21.72
CA LYS A 206 25.35 -2.34 22.41
C LYS A 206 26.65 -2.83 21.76
N GLY A 207 27.27 -2.07 20.86
CA GLY A 207 28.46 -2.47 20.12
C GLY A 207 28.22 -3.59 19.09
N LEU A 208 26.94 -3.90 18.78
CA LEU A 208 26.58 -4.90 17.79
C LEU A 208 26.37 -4.23 16.41
N PRO A 209 26.65 -4.94 15.31
CA PRO A 209 26.33 -4.41 13.99
C PRO A 209 24.82 -4.23 13.84
N PRO A 210 24.36 -3.23 13.06
CA PRO A 210 22.94 -3.07 12.74
C PRO A 210 22.35 -4.38 12.16
N TYR A 211 21.11 -4.65 12.49
CA TYR A 211 20.42 -5.82 11.93
C TYR A 211 20.29 -5.64 10.41
N THR A 212 20.86 -6.58 9.67
CA THR A 212 20.74 -6.64 8.21
C THR A 212 19.89 -7.83 7.81
N LEU A 213 19.15 -7.70 6.70
CA LEU A 213 18.31 -8.78 6.19
C LEU A 213 19.17 -10.01 5.84
N THR A 214 20.36 -9.78 5.31
CA THR A 214 21.36 -10.83 5.02
C THR A 214 21.86 -11.50 6.31
N GLY A 215 22.07 -10.73 7.37
CA GLY A 215 22.42 -11.25 8.68
C GLY A 215 21.29 -12.09 9.29
N LEU A 216 20.04 -11.60 9.18
CA LEU A 216 18.85 -12.31 9.66
C LEU A 216 18.63 -13.60 8.87
N ALA A 217 18.75 -13.56 7.54
CA ALA A 217 18.62 -14.73 6.68
C ALA A 217 19.72 -15.77 6.98
N ARG A 218 20.97 -15.32 7.18
CA ARG A 218 22.08 -16.19 7.56
C ARG A 218 21.85 -16.85 8.93
N THR A 219 21.41 -16.07 9.90
CA THR A 219 21.11 -16.58 11.24
C THR A 219 19.94 -17.56 11.20
N GLY A 220 18.85 -17.21 10.51
CA GLY A 220 17.71 -18.11 10.31
C GLY A 220 18.09 -19.38 9.57
N GLY A 221 18.92 -19.30 8.55
CA GLY A 221 19.46 -20.46 7.82
C GLY A 221 20.28 -21.38 8.72
N LEU A 222 21.15 -20.81 9.58
CA LEU A 222 21.93 -21.59 10.55
C LEU A 222 21.03 -22.27 11.57
N PHE A 223 19.97 -21.59 12.07
CA PHE A 223 18.98 -22.19 12.97
C PHE A 223 18.26 -23.36 12.30
N LEU A 224 17.81 -23.17 11.07
CA LEU A 224 17.13 -24.21 10.28
C LEU A 224 18.05 -25.43 10.08
N LEU A 225 19.32 -25.19 9.74
CA LEU A 225 20.32 -26.23 9.57
C LEU A 225 20.61 -26.98 10.88
N PHE A 226 20.63 -26.26 12.01
CA PHE A 226 20.73 -26.84 13.33
C PHE A 226 19.55 -27.75 13.67
N PHE A 227 18.31 -27.28 13.41
CA PHE A 227 17.10 -28.10 13.63
C PHE A 227 17.06 -29.34 12.75
N ILE A 228 17.45 -29.23 11.47
CA ILE A 228 17.56 -30.39 10.56
C ILE A 228 18.62 -31.35 11.07
N GLY A 229 19.77 -30.87 11.55
CA GLY A 229 20.83 -31.69 12.14
C GLY A 229 20.34 -32.43 13.39
N CYS A 230 19.63 -31.75 14.28
CA CYS A 230 19.04 -32.39 15.47
C CYS A 230 18.00 -33.46 15.12
N LEU A 231 17.16 -33.20 14.09
CA LEU A 231 16.18 -34.16 13.61
C LEU A 231 16.86 -35.40 13.03
N PHE A 232 17.91 -35.20 12.23
CA PHE A 232 18.71 -36.28 11.64
C PHE A 232 19.38 -37.11 12.70
N LEU A 233 19.96 -36.46 13.72
CA LEU A 233 20.60 -37.14 14.84
C LEU A 233 19.60 -37.99 15.64
N ARG A 234 18.39 -37.47 15.89
CA ARG A 234 17.31 -38.23 16.53
C ARG A 234 16.89 -39.45 15.72
N LEU A 235 16.78 -39.30 14.41
CA LEU A 235 16.43 -40.38 13.50
C LEU A 235 17.52 -41.45 13.49
N LEU A 236 18.80 -41.07 13.50
CA LEU A 236 19.94 -41.95 13.53
C LEU A 236 20.00 -42.73 14.87
N ILE A 237 19.74 -42.06 15.99
CA ILE A 237 19.63 -42.71 17.31
C ILE A 237 18.46 -43.70 17.33
N ALA A 238 17.30 -43.33 16.79
CA ALA A 238 16.15 -44.22 16.71
C ALA A 238 16.43 -45.47 15.87
N VAL A 239 17.10 -45.32 14.73
CA VAL A 239 17.56 -46.46 13.90
C VAL A 239 18.56 -47.32 14.64
N MET A 240 19.54 -46.73 15.34
CA MET A 240 20.52 -47.45 16.13
C MET A 240 19.89 -48.21 17.31
N THR A 241 18.83 -47.70 17.91
CA THR A 241 18.09 -48.39 19.00
C THR A 241 17.23 -49.54 18.48
N LEU A 242 16.75 -49.45 17.22
CA LEU A 242 15.97 -50.50 16.55
C LEU A 242 16.85 -51.64 16.02
N LEU A 243 18.12 -51.39 15.70
CA LEU A 243 19.05 -52.42 15.29
C LEU A 243 19.53 -53.23 16.51
N PRO A 244 19.48 -54.56 16.49
CA PRO A 244 19.81 -55.43 17.64
C PRO A 244 21.32 -55.54 17.90
N ILE A 245 22.07 -54.46 17.83
CA ILE A 245 23.53 -54.41 18.03
C ILE A 245 23.91 -54.71 19.48
N ARG A 246 22.93 -54.65 20.42
CA ARG A 246 23.14 -54.98 21.85
C ARG A 246 23.43 -56.43 22.15
N LYS A 247 23.33 -57.36 21.19
CA LYS A 247 23.63 -58.81 21.42
C LYS A 247 25.06 -59.20 21.11
N ALA A 248 25.88 -58.37 20.51
CA ALA A 248 27.25 -58.73 20.10
C ALA A 248 28.32 -58.46 21.17
N TYR A 249 28.00 -57.77 22.29
CA TYR A 249 28.96 -57.45 23.34
C TYR A 249 28.78 -58.25 24.63
N LYS A 250 28.03 -59.36 24.62
CA LYS A 250 27.98 -60.35 25.73
C LYS A 250 28.42 -61.68 25.18
N LYS A 251 29.70 -61.83 24.90
CA LYS A 251 30.46 -63.08 24.87
C LYS A 251 31.87 -62.84 25.44
#